data_05cbbb7b401f7a6a17875025c7daa486
#
_entry.id   05cbbb7b401f7a6a17875025c7daa486
#
_cell.length_a   1.000
_cell.length_b   1.000
_cell.length_c   1.000
_cell.angle_alpha   90.00
_cell.angle_beta   90.00
_cell.angle_gamma   90.00
#
_symmetry.space_group_name_H-M   'P 1'
#
loop_
_entity.id
_entity.type
_entity.pdbx_description
1 polymer ?
#
loop_
_entity_poly.entity_id
_entity_poly.type
_entity_poly.pdbx_seq_one_letter_code
_entity_poly.pdbx_strand_id
1 'polypeptide(L)'
;MALLPYQVIPNDWDEFYSEQVQESLLESLDTFYHQPLLDSQQTIGATDFVALDIETTGLNAQQDDIVSIGLVPFDHQRIYLAKAKHWVVSSHRLTPESVMVHGITHTDVAQAPSLKSVLPEIMESLQGKQVVVHYRYMEREFMRTAVAELCQQNFLFPVIDTLEIEARYLRENQTLMARFMNKQLPSLRLLYARERYHLPAYENHNALVDALATAELLQAQIANHQLTK
;
A
#
# COMPACT_ATOMS: atom_id res chain seq x y z
N MET A 1 2.55 25.17 0.12
CA MET A 1 2.18 24.41 1.37
C MET A 1 3.41 23.82 1.99
N ALA A 2 3.49 23.76 3.34
CA ALA A 2 4.59 23.03 3.99
C ALA A 2 4.34 21.53 3.85
N LEU A 3 5.41 20.76 3.55
CA LEU A 3 5.32 19.29 3.56
C LEU A 3 4.96 18.79 4.95
N LEU A 4 4.06 17.82 5.04
CA LEU A 4 3.68 17.21 6.31
C LEU A 4 4.88 16.50 6.93
N PRO A 5 5.05 16.58 8.26
CA PRO A 5 6.05 15.79 8.97
C PRO A 5 5.84 14.29 8.76
N TYR A 6 6.92 13.54 8.94
CA TYR A 6 6.89 12.08 8.88
C TYR A 6 5.78 11.48 9.77
N GLN A 7 5.04 10.50 9.24
CA GLN A 7 3.93 9.80 9.90
C GLN A 7 2.71 10.65 10.29
N VAL A 8 2.61 11.89 9.89
CA VAL A 8 1.37 12.67 10.08
C VAL A 8 0.31 12.22 9.07
N ILE A 9 -0.85 11.86 9.58
CA ILE A 9 -2.02 11.47 8.79
C ILE A 9 -3.06 12.57 8.96
N PRO A 10 -3.73 12.99 7.87
CA PRO A 10 -4.83 13.94 7.94
C PRO A 10 -5.93 13.47 8.89
N ASN A 11 -6.47 14.37 9.71
CA ASN A 11 -7.64 14.09 10.54
C ASN A 11 -8.92 14.07 9.70
N ASP A 12 -8.95 14.87 8.65
CA ASP A 12 -10.04 14.98 7.69
C ASP A 12 -9.45 14.83 6.28
N TRP A 13 -9.86 13.76 5.57
CA TRP A 13 -9.38 13.47 4.24
C TRP A 13 -10.02 14.38 3.17
N ASP A 14 -11.28 14.80 3.35
CA ASP A 14 -11.95 15.69 2.41
C ASP A 14 -11.31 17.09 2.45
N GLU A 15 -11.00 17.60 3.65
CA GLU A 15 -10.26 18.84 3.85
C GLU A 15 -8.87 18.75 3.20
N PHE A 16 -8.13 17.67 3.48
CA PHE A 16 -6.79 17.46 2.92
C PHE A 16 -6.81 17.41 1.38
N TYR A 17 -7.75 16.65 0.78
CA TYR A 17 -7.87 16.57 -0.69
C TYR A 17 -8.17 17.95 -1.28
N SER A 18 -9.08 18.71 -0.68
CA SER A 18 -9.43 20.08 -1.12
C SER A 18 -8.24 21.04 -1.08
N GLU A 19 -7.38 20.92 -0.07
CA GLU A 19 -6.14 21.69 0.03
C GLU A 19 -5.13 21.30 -1.07
N GLN A 20 -4.97 20.00 -1.35
CA GLN A 20 -4.03 19.54 -2.38
C GLN A 20 -4.43 19.99 -3.78
N VAL A 21 -5.73 20.02 -4.11
CA VAL A 21 -6.26 20.54 -5.38
C VAL A 21 -5.84 21.99 -5.62
N GLN A 22 -5.88 22.84 -4.59
CA GLN A 22 -5.55 24.26 -4.74
C GLN A 22 -4.06 24.55 -5.00
N GLU A 23 -3.18 23.63 -4.64
CA GLU A 23 -1.73 23.81 -4.63
C GLU A 23 -0.96 22.87 -5.56
N SER A 24 -1.67 22.07 -6.37
CA SER A 24 -1.04 21.04 -7.19
C SER A 24 -0.23 21.64 -8.34
N LEU A 25 1.07 21.28 -8.39
CA LEU A 25 2.01 21.67 -9.45
C LEU A 25 2.15 20.62 -10.55
N LEU A 26 1.69 19.38 -10.28
CA LEU A 26 1.66 18.28 -11.24
C LEU A 26 0.23 17.98 -11.66
N GLU A 27 -0.02 17.95 -12.96
CA GLU A 27 -1.34 17.61 -13.52
C GLU A 27 -1.87 16.26 -13.01
N SER A 28 -1.01 15.27 -12.83
CA SER A 28 -1.38 13.96 -12.32
C SER A 28 -1.82 13.98 -10.85
N LEU A 29 -1.19 14.81 -10.01
CA LEU A 29 -1.61 15.02 -8.62
C LEU A 29 -2.91 15.80 -8.56
N ASP A 30 -3.02 16.85 -9.35
CA ASP A 30 -4.25 17.64 -9.48
C ASP A 30 -5.42 16.73 -9.88
N THR A 31 -5.26 15.95 -10.94
CA THR A 31 -6.26 14.99 -11.41
C THR A 31 -6.59 13.94 -10.33
N PHE A 32 -5.59 13.47 -9.58
CA PHE A 32 -5.78 12.49 -8.51
C PHE A 32 -6.64 13.07 -7.38
N TYR A 33 -6.33 14.27 -6.90
CA TYR A 33 -7.04 14.88 -5.78
C TYR A 33 -8.40 15.47 -6.15
N HIS A 34 -8.67 15.74 -7.44
CA HIS A 34 -10.00 16.11 -7.92
C HIS A 34 -11.00 14.94 -7.90
N GLN A 35 -10.52 13.70 -7.79
CA GLN A 35 -11.45 12.58 -7.64
C GLN A 35 -12.08 12.59 -6.24
N PRO A 36 -13.41 12.39 -6.16
CA PRO A 36 -14.05 12.30 -4.86
C PRO A 36 -13.50 11.10 -4.08
N LEU A 37 -13.35 11.28 -2.79
CA LEU A 37 -13.10 10.17 -1.89
C LEU A 37 -14.28 9.18 -1.96
N LEU A 38 -14.00 7.92 -1.73
CA LEU A 38 -15.06 6.91 -1.63
C LEU A 38 -15.95 7.25 -0.43
N ASP A 39 -17.25 7.14 -0.62
CA ASP A 39 -18.22 7.36 0.43
C ASP A 39 -17.97 6.38 1.59
N SER A 40 -17.78 6.91 2.80
CA SER A 40 -17.58 6.12 4.02
C SER A 40 -18.77 5.18 4.34
N GLN A 41 -19.91 5.42 3.73
CA GLN A 41 -21.11 4.57 3.84
C GLN A 41 -21.21 3.53 2.72
N GLN A 42 -20.31 3.57 1.75
CA GLN A 42 -20.28 2.58 0.66
C GLN A 42 -20.04 1.18 1.22
N THR A 43 -20.84 0.23 0.78
CA THR A 43 -20.67 -1.16 1.21
C THR A 43 -19.46 -1.79 0.52
N ILE A 44 -18.84 -2.76 1.16
CA ILE A 44 -17.74 -3.55 0.59
C ILE A 44 -18.13 -4.16 -0.76
N GLY A 45 -19.39 -4.58 -0.92
CA GLY A 45 -19.90 -5.14 -2.17
C GLY A 45 -19.96 -4.18 -3.35
N ALA A 46 -19.96 -2.87 -3.08
CA ALA A 46 -19.97 -1.83 -4.11
C ALA A 46 -18.62 -1.13 -4.28
N THR A 47 -17.59 -1.57 -3.54
CA THR A 47 -16.27 -0.95 -3.52
C THR A 47 -15.31 -1.65 -4.47
N ASP A 48 -14.68 -0.88 -5.35
CA ASP A 48 -13.52 -1.31 -6.11
C ASP A 48 -12.26 -1.07 -5.28
N PHE A 49 -11.41 -2.09 -5.20
CA PHE A 49 -10.16 -2.07 -4.45
C PHE A 49 -8.95 -2.12 -5.39
N VAL A 50 -7.82 -1.66 -4.91
CA VAL A 50 -6.52 -1.92 -5.50
C VAL A 50 -5.51 -2.24 -4.40
N ALA A 51 -4.91 -3.41 -4.44
CA ALA A 51 -3.79 -3.75 -3.57
C ALA A 51 -2.52 -3.10 -4.10
N LEU A 52 -1.77 -2.48 -3.20
CA LEU A 52 -0.48 -1.83 -3.48
C LEU A 52 0.58 -2.47 -2.58
N ASP A 53 1.70 -2.81 -3.18
CA ASP A 53 2.91 -3.20 -2.47
C ASP A 53 4.14 -2.61 -3.16
N ILE A 54 5.22 -2.39 -2.41
CA ILE A 54 6.46 -1.81 -2.90
C ILE A 54 7.68 -2.60 -2.46
N GLU A 55 8.72 -2.65 -3.31
CA GLU A 55 10.07 -3.04 -2.91
C GLU A 55 10.95 -1.80 -2.80
N THR A 56 11.86 -1.82 -1.83
CA THR A 56 12.68 -0.68 -1.48
C THR A 56 14.14 -1.08 -1.24
N THR A 57 15.05 -0.11 -1.29
CA THR A 57 16.48 -0.35 -1.00
C THR A 57 16.77 -0.54 0.49
N GLY A 58 15.79 -0.27 1.37
CA GLY A 58 15.89 -0.41 2.81
C GLY A 58 14.57 -0.04 3.49
N LEU A 59 14.57 0.23 4.79
CA LEU A 59 13.35 0.43 5.58
C LEU A 59 13.11 1.90 5.99
N ASN A 60 14.00 2.81 5.62
CA ASN A 60 13.92 4.21 6.00
C ASN A 60 13.56 5.09 4.79
N ALA A 61 12.31 5.47 4.67
CA ALA A 61 11.80 6.29 3.56
C ALA A 61 12.53 7.65 3.37
N GLN A 62 13.27 8.13 4.37
CA GLN A 62 14.07 9.36 4.25
C GLN A 62 15.46 9.12 3.62
N GLN A 63 15.90 7.87 3.50
CA GLN A 63 17.24 7.49 3.06
C GLN A 63 17.23 6.46 1.94
N ASP A 64 16.15 5.73 1.79
CA ASP A 64 16.01 4.61 0.87
C ASP A 64 15.02 4.94 -0.25
N ASP A 65 15.21 4.29 -1.40
CA ASP A 65 14.41 4.49 -2.59
C ASP A 65 13.39 3.36 -2.79
N ILE A 66 12.29 3.66 -3.47
CA ILE A 66 11.42 2.65 -4.08
C ILE A 66 12.15 2.09 -5.31
N VAL A 67 12.14 0.77 -5.48
CA VAL A 67 12.72 0.08 -6.66
C VAL A 67 11.69 -0.72 -7.45
N SER A 68 10.55 -1.05 -6.84
CA SER A 68 9.45 -1.74 -7.53
C SER A 68 8.11 -1.37 -6.91
N ILE A 69 7.07 -1.35 -7.74
CA ILE A 69 5.69 -1.06 -7.33
C ILE A 69 4.77 -2.07 -8.00
N GLY A 70 3.96 -2.77 -7.22
CA GLY A 70 2.94 -3.71 -7.70
C GLY A 70 1.55 -3.20 -7.39
N LEU A 71 0.65 -3.25 -8.38
CA LEU A 71 -0.77 -2.91 -8.22
C LEU A 71 -1.65 -4.05 -8.73
N VAL A 72 -2.57 -4.50 -7.90
CA VAL A 72 -3.53 -5.55 -8.26
C VAL A 72 -4.96 -5.07 -7.99
N PRO A 73 -5.73 -4.69 -9.02
CA PRO A 73 -7.14 -4.34 -8.86
C PRO A 73 -7.98 -5.58 -8.52
N PHE A 74 -8.96 -5.40 -7.62
CA PHE A 74 -9.87 -6.46 -7.20
C PHE A 74 -11.17 -5.88 -6.62
N ASP A 75 -12.18 -6.73 -6.45
CA ASP A 75 -13.36 -6.48 -5.63
C ASP A 75 -13.50 -7.58 -4.55
N HIS A 76 -14.57 -7.59 -3.78
CA HIS A 76 -14.78 -8.57 -2.72
C HIS A 76 -14.94 -10.02 -3.23
N GLN A 77 -15.09 -10.24 -4.54
CA GLN A 77 -15.30 -11.55 -5.15
C GLN A 77 -14.22 -11.97 -6.14
N ARG A 78 -13.56 -11.00 -6.81
CA ARG A 78 -12.67 -11.27 -7.95
C ARG A 78 -11.40 -10.45 -7.87
N ILE A 79 -10.30 -11.05 -8.32
CA ILE A 79 -9.03 -10.38 -8.54
C ILE A 79 -8.82 -10.25 -10.05
N TYR A 80 -8.52 -9.03 -10.52
CA TYR A 80 -8.41 -8.71 -11.94
C TYR A 80 -6.96 -8.75 -12.40
N LEU A 81 -6.34 -9.93 -12.45
CA LEU A 81 -4.92 -10.12 -12.82
C LEU A 81 -4.56 -9.53 -14.19
N ALA A 82 -5.49 -9.55 -15.13
CA ALA A 82 -5.27 -8.93 -16.45
C ALA A 82 -5.14 -7.40 -16.40
N LYS A 83 -5.53 -6.77 -15.29
CA LYS A 83 -5.39 -5.33 -15.02
C LYS A 83 -4.27 -5.02 -14.02
N ALA A 84 -3.58 -6.05 -13.54
CA ALA A 84 -2.46 -5.87 -12.63
C ALA A 84 -1.31 -5.15 -13.34
N LYS A 85 -0.61 -4.29 -12.61
CA LYS A 85 0.51 -3.52 -13.13
C LYS A 85 1.72 -3.68 -12.24
N HIS A 86 2.89 -3.66 -12.84
CA HIS A 86 4.16 -3.78 -12.16
C HIS A 86 5.19 -2.87 -12.81
N TRP A 87 5.85 -2.06 -12.01
CA TRP A 87 6.94 -1.21 -12.46
C TRP A 87 8.20 -1.51 -11.65
N VAL A 88 9.31 -1.75 -12.31
CA VAL A 88 10.64 -1.57 -11.75
C VAL A 88 11.05 -0.13 -12.05
N VAL A 89 11.63 0.57 -11.09
CA VAL A 89 12.04 1.98 -11.26
C VAL A 89 13.51 2.15 -10.94
N SER A 90 14.14 3.14 -11.58
CA SER A 90 15.56 3.41 -11.41
C SER A 90 15.85 3.93 -10.00
N SER A 91 16.95 3.43 -9.42
CA SER A 91 17.49 3.87 -8.14
C SER A 91 19.01 3.86 -8.19
N HIS A 92 19.62 4.78 -7.46
CA HIS A 92 21.08 4.84 -7.24
C HIS A 92 21.48 4.32 -5.86
N ARG A 93 20.53 3.92 -5.01
CA ARG A 93 20.75 3.49 -3.63
C ARG A 93 20.60 1.98 -3.43
N LEU A 94 20.59 1.20 -4.51
CA LEU A 94 20.45 -0.25 -4.43
C LEU A 94 21.63 -0.86 -3.65
N THR A 95 21.35 -1.70 -2.67
CA THR A 95 22.35 -2.36 -1.83
C THR A 95 22.39 -3.88 -2.11
N PRO A 96 23.53 -4.57 -1.85
CA PRO A 96 23.56 -6.02 -1.98
C PRO A 96 22.52 -6.73 -1.10
N GLU A 97 22.23 -6.18 0.09
CA GLU A 97 21.27 -6.71 1.02
C GLU A 97 19.85 -6.63 0.45
N SER A 98 19.47 -5.49 -0.15
CA SER A 98 18.16 -5.32 -0.77
C SER A 98 18.00 -6.25 -1.99
N VAL A 99 19.03 -6.40 -2.81
CA VAL A 99 19.05 -7.35 -3.95
C VAL A 99 18.81 -8.78 -3.47
N MET A 100 19.41 -9.19 -2.34
CA MET A 100 19.18 -10.52 -1.78
C MET A 100 17.73 -10.72 -1.31
N VAL A 101 17.04 -9.67 -0.95
CA VAL A 101 15.65 -9.72 -0.47
C VAL A 101 14.68 -9.84 -1.64
N HIS A 102 14.69 -8.89 -2.58
CA HIS A 102 13.68 -8.80 -3.65
C HIS A 102 14.19 -9.26 -5.03
N GLY A 103 15.46 -9.61 -5.17
CA GLY A 103 16.03 -10.14 -6.42
C GLY A 103 16.20 -9.14 -7.57
N ILE A 104 15.80 -7.87 -7.40
CA ILE A 104 15.96 -6.82 -8.42
C ILE A 104 17.44 -6.41 -8.45
N THR A 105 18.06 -6.52 -9.61
CA THR A 105 19.51 -6.33 -9.76
C THR A 105 19.85 -4.90 -10.19
N HIS A 106 21.15 -4.54 -10.07
CA HIS A 106 21.65 -3.27 -10.59
C HIS A 106 21.38 -3.08 -12.09
N THR A 107 21.37 -4.17 -12.87
CA THR A 107 21.06 -4.11 -14.29
C THR A 107 19.59 -3.75 -14.53
N ASP A 108 18.69 -4.31 -13.72
CA ASP A 108 17.25 -4.05 -13.83
C ASP A 108 16.93 -2.59 -13.57
N VAL A 109 17.45 -2.03 -12.46
CA VAL A 109 17.20 -0.62 -12.12
C VAL A 109 17.92 0.37 -13.05
N ALA A 110 19.08 0.00 -13.61
CA ALA A 110 19.81 0.87 -14.54
C ALA A 110 19.09 1.08 -15.87
N GLN A 111 18.26 0.13 -16.28
CA GLN A 111 17.46 0.18 -17.50
C GLN A 111 16.01 0.62 -17.26
N ALA A 112 15.62 0.74 -15.99
CA ALA A 112 14.27 1.05 -15.60
C ALA A 112 13.94 2.55 -15.79
N PRO A 113 12.67 2.90 -16.02
CA PRO A 113 12.22 4.29 -16.04
C PRO A 113 12.38 4.92 -14.66
N SER A 114 12.45 6.26 -14.61
CA SER A 114 12.41 6.96 -13.33
C SER A 114 11.02 6.87 -12.69
N LEU A 115 10.95 6.90 -11.36
CA LEU A 115 9.67 6.96 -10.65
C LEU A 115 8.81 8.13 -11.14
N LYS A 116 9.43 9.29 -11.40
CA LYS A 116 8.73 10.47 -11.94
C LYS A 116 8.00 10.18 -13.25
N SER A 117 8.58 9.36 -14.13
CA SER A 117 7.98 9.07 -15.44
C SER A 117 6.80 8.12 -15.38
N VAL A 118 6.75 7.22 -14.37
CA VAL A 118 5.66 6.24 -14.20
C VAL A 118 4.61 6.69 -13.18
N LEU A 119 4.91 7.72 -12.39
CA LEU A 119 4.03 8.24 -11.35
C LEU A 119 2.62 8.60 -11.85
N PRO A 120 2.43 9.26 -13.03
CA PRO A 120 1.09 9.52 -13.55
C PRO A 120 0.26 8.26 -13.77
N GLU A 121 0.85 7.20 -14.29
CA GLU A 121 0.17 5.92 -14.52
C GLU A 121 -0.17 5.20 -13.21
N ILE A 122 0.70 5.31 -12.21
CA ILE A 122 0.45 4.79 -10.86
C ILE A 122 -0.75 5.52 -10.26
N MET A 123 -0.75 6.85 -10.27
CA MET A 123 -1.85 7.67 -9.73
C MET A 123 -3.18 7.37 -10.43
N GLU A 124 -3.20 7.28 -11.75
CA GLU A 124 -4.38 6.89 -12.52
C GLU A 124 -4.91 5.51 -12.08
N SER A 125 -4.00 4.59 -11.80
CA SER A 125 -4.37 3.23 -11.38
C SER A 125 -5.00 3.16 -9.99
N LEU A 126 -4.70 4.13 -9.12
CA LEU A 126 -5.27 4.27 -7.77
C LEU A 126 -6.61 5.01 -7.76
N GLN A 127 -6.87 5.87 -8.76
CA GLN A 127 -8.06 6.72 -8.78
C GLN A 127 -9.38 5.95 -8.68
N GLY A 128 -10.28 6.46 -7.84
CA GLY A 128 -11.62 5.90 -7.65
C GLY A 128 -11.66 4.52 -6.99
N LYS A 129 -10.55 4.06 -6.43
CA LYS A 129 -10.44 2.77 -5.75
C LYS A 129 -9.98 2.94 -4.31
N GLN A 130 -10.43 2.02 -3.46
CA GLN A 130 -9.89 1.92 -2.10
C GLN A 130 -8.55 1.20 -2.14
N VAL A 131 -7.50 1.91 -1.76
CA VAL A 131 -6.14 1.32 -1.70
C VAL A 131 -6.04 0.39 -0.51
N VAL A 132 -5.46 -0.78 -0.73
CA VAL A 132 -5.24 -1.83 0.27
C VAL A 132 -3.77 -2.17 0.35
N VAL A 133 -3.25 -2.23 1.56
CA VAL A 133 -1.83 -2.49 1.82
C VAL A 133 -1.68 -3.51 2.95
N HIS A 134 -0.45 -4.03 3.13
CA HIS A 134 -0.10 -4.83 4.30
C HIS A 134 1.08 -4.20 5.03
N TYR A 135 0.78 -3.40 6.05
CA TYR A 135 1.70 -2.55 6.81
C TYR A 135 1.87 -1.16 6.20
N ARG A 136 0.80 -0.34 6.28
CA ARG A 136 0.66 1.00 5.69
C ARG A 136 1.83 1.97 5.87
N TYR A 137 2.68 1.75 6.87
CA TYR A 137 3.80 2.65 7.12
C TYR A 137 4.86 2.59 6.01
N MET A 138 5.04 1.44 5.37
CA MET A 138 5.97 1.30 4.24
C MET A 138 5.43 2.06 3.02
N GLU A 139 4.29 1.63 2.47
CA GLU A 139 3.77 2.15 1.21
C GLU A 139 3.47 3.65 1.33
N ARG A 140 2.82 4.07 2.41
CA ARG A 140 2.43 5.47 2.60
C ARG A 140 3.64 6.39 2.73
N GLU A 141 4.62 6.04 3.57
CA GLU A 141 5.75 6.92 3.82
C GLU A 141 6.73 6.96 2.67
N PHE A 142 6.97 5.83 2.01
CA PHE A 142 7.81 5.81 0.82
C PHE A 142 7.19 6.59 -0.34
N MET A 143 5.89 6.38 -0.63
CA MET A 143 5.18 7.14 -1.68
C MET A 143 5.15 8.64 -1.35
N ARG A 144 4.85 9.00 -0.11
CA ARG A 144 4.85 10.40 0.35
C ARG A 144 6.22 11.06 0.18
N THR A 145 7.28 10.41 0.64
CA THR A 145 8.64 10.94 0.59
C THR A 145 9.12 11.06 -0.84
N ALA A 146 8.91 10.02 -1.66
CA ALA A 146 9.31 10.02 -3.06
C ALA A 146 8.62 11.13 -3.85
N VAL A 147 7.32 11.34 -3.67
CA VAL A 147 6.60 12.43 -4.35
C VAL A 147 7.03 13.80 -3.81
N ALA A 148 7.28 13.93 -2.50
CA ALA A 148 7.80 15.18 -1.93
C ALA A 148 9.18 15.54 -2.49
N GLU A 149 10.07 14.58 -2.68
CA GLU A 149 11.38 14.81 -3.32
C GLU A 149 11.27 15.20 -4.79
N LEU A 150 10.34 14.58 -5.52
CA LEU A 150 10.17 14.80 -6.95
C LEU A 150 9.51 16.14 -7.30
N CYS A 151 8.57 16.61 -6.50
CA CYS A 151 7.73 17.75 -6.85
C CYS A 151 7.39 18.70 -5.71
N GLN A 152 7.97 18.53 -4.53
CA GLN A 152 7.74 19.36 -3.33
C GLN A 152 6.27 19.40 -2.89
N GLN A 153 5.54 18.32 -3.10
CA GLN A 153 4.12 18.21 -2.77
C GLN A 153 3.86 16.99 -1.86
N ASN A 154 2.80 17.07 -1.05
CA ASN A 154 2.35 15.93 -0.28
C ASN A 154 1.61 14.94 -1.20
N PHE A 155 1.84 13.65 -0.98
CA PHE A 155 1.06 12.59 -1.60
C PHE A 155 0.62 11.60 -0.54
N LEU A 156 -0.61 11.74 -0.11
CA LEU A 156 -1.24 10.86 0.88
C LEU A 156 -2.64 10.50 0.39
N PHE A 157 -3.06 9.31 0.74
CA PHE A 157 -4.39 8.77 0.44
C PHE A 157 -4.84 7.81 1.54
N PRO A 158 -6.17 7.65 1.74
CA PRO A 158 -6.69 6.68 2.69
C PRO A 158 -6.36 5.26 2.24
N VAL A 159 -6.00 4.40 3.19
CA VAL A 159 -5.69 2.99 2.92
C VAL A 159 -6.41 2.08 3.92
N ILE A 160 -6.77 0.88 3.46
CA ILE A 160 -7.10 -0.25 4.31
C ILE A 160 -5.81 -1.04 4.57
N ASP A 161 -5.49 -1.28 5.83
CA ASP A 161 -4.31 -2.05 6.24
C ASP A 161 -4.72 -3.43 6.74
N THR A 162 -4.44 -4.46 5.95
CA THR A 162 -4.77 -5.85 6.27
C THR A 162 -4.06 -6.36 7.53
N LEU A 163 -2.87 -5.81 7.85
CA LEU A 163 -2.16 -6.11 9.10
C LEU A 163 -2.94 -5.56 10.30
N GLU A 164 -3.49 -4.35 10.20
CA GLU A 164 -4.27 -3.75 11.29
C GLU A 164 -5.60 -4.50 11.52
N ILE A 165 -6.28 -4.92 10.45
CA ILE A 165 -7.48 -5.78 10.53
C ILE A 165 -7.13 -7.05 11.29
N GLU A 166 -6.04 -7.72 10.90
CA GLU A 166 -5.57 -8.94 11.54
C GLU A 166 -5.22 -8.73 13.02
N ALA A 167 -4.50 -7.67 13.32
CA ALA A 167 -4.13 -7.33 14.68
C ALA A 167 -5.36 -7.08 15.57
N ARG A 168 -6.38 -6.40 15.05
CA ARG A 168 -7.63 -6.14 15.75
C ARG A 168 -8.36 -7.45 16.04
N TYR A 169 -8.57 -8.27 15.00
CA TYR A 169 -9.22 -9.57 15.14
C TYR A 169 -8.54 -10.46 16.17
N LEU A 170 -7.23 -10.59 16.12
CA LEU A 170 -6.47 -11.39 17.08
C LEU A 170 -6.57 -10.85 18.50
N ARG A 171 -6.56 -9.53 18.71
CA ARG A 171 -6.75 -8.92 20.04
C ARG A 171 -8.16 -9.17 20.58
N GLU A 172 -9.17 -9.01 19.75
CA GLU A 172 -10.58 -9.23 20.14
C GLU A 172 -10.83 -10.68 20.55
N ASN A 173 -10.19 -11.63 19.87
CA ASN A 173 -10.31 -13.07 20.14
C ASN A 173 -9.31 -13.62 21.16
N GLN A 174 -8.45 -12.79 21.76
CA GLN A 174 -7.61 -13.23 22.88
C GLN A 174 -8.46 -13.58 24.11
N THR A 175 -8.12 -14.70 24.76
CA THR A 175 -8.73 -15.07 26.04
C THR A 175 -8.41 -14.01 27.12
N LEU A 176 -9.30 -13.85 28.09
CA LEU A 176 -9.09 -12.92 29.22
C LEU A 176 -7.76 -13.19 29.94
N MET A 177 -7.38 -14.47 30.10
CA MET A 177 -6.10 -14.85 30.71
C MET A 177 -4.91 -14.42 29.85
N ALA A 178 -4.96 -14.58 28.52
CA ALA A 178 -3.90 -14.13 27.62
C ALA A 178 -3.74 -12.61 27.65
N ARG A 179 -4.87 -11.87 27.72
CA ARG A 179 -4.86 -10.40 27.89
C ARG A 179 -4.24 -9.99 29.22
N PHE A 180 -4.64 -10.66 30.30
CA PHE A 180 -4.11 -10.40 31.65
C PHE A 180 -2.59 -10.68 31.74
N MET A 181 -2.13 -11.76 31.09
CA MET A 181 -0.70 -12.12 31.01
C MET A 181 0.08 -11.29 29.98
N ASN A 182 -0.53 -10.33 29.34
CA ASN A 182 0.07 -9.51 28.26
C ASN A 182 0.76 -10.35 27.17
N LYS A 183 0.14 -11.47 26.79
CA LYS A 183 0.68 -12.39 25.80
C LYS A 183 0.75 -11.68 24.43
N GLN A 184 1.93 -11.72 23.82
CA GLN A 184 2.13 -11.16 22.48
C GLN A 184 1.23 -11.82 21.44
N LEU A 185 0.82 -11.04 20.44
CA LEU A 185 0.11 -11.56 19.28
C LEU A 185 1.04 -12.48 18.46
N PRO A 186 0.47 -13.46 17.76
CA PRO A 186 1.19 -14.17 16.70
C PRO A 186 1.77 -13.21 15.66
N SER A 187 2.74 -13.67 14.87
CA SER A 187 3.31 -12.85 13.79
C SER A 187 2.21 -12.31 12.86
N LEU A 188 2.27 -11.01 12.58
CA LEU A 188 1.34 -10.31 11.69
C LEU A 188 1.87 -10.16 10.26
N ARG A 189 3.10 -10.64 9.97
CA ARG A 189 3.68 -10.59 8.62
C ARG A 189 2.76 -11.27 7.62
N LEU A 190 2.73 -10.80 6.39
CA LEU A 190 1.83 -11.22 5.33
C LEU A 190 1.74 -12.75 5.19
N LEU A 191 2.87 -13.44 5.12
CA LEU A 191 2.94 -14.90 5.05
C LEU A 191 2.14 -15.57 6.19
N TYR A 192 2.40 -15.20 7.44
CA TYR A 192 1.75 -15.82 8.61
C TYR A 192 0.28 -15.39 8.75
N ALA A 193 -0.07 -14.18 8.33
CA ALA A 193 -1.45 -13.76 8.26
C ALA A 193 -2.22 -14.64 7.27
N ARG A 194 -1.67 -14.87 6.08
CA ARG A 194 -2.26 -15.72 5.03
C ARG A 194 -2.42 -17.18 5.44
N GLU A 195 -1.42 -17.76 6.14
CA GLU A 195 -1.48 -19.13 6.68
C GLU A 195 -2.70 -19.36 7.58
N ARG A 196 -3.10 -18.36 8.38
CA ARG A 196 -4.28 -18.47 9.25
C ARG A 196 -5.59 -18.61 8.49
N TYR A 197 -5.64 -18.11 7.25
CA TYR A 197 -6.80 -18.25 6.35
C TYR A 197 -6.60 -19.40 5.35
N HIS A 198 -5.58 -20.24 5.51
CA HIS A 198 -5.26 -21.35 4.62
C HIS A 198 -5.06 -20.93 3.16
N LEU A 199 -4.57 -19.72 2.94
CA LEU A 199 -4.24 -19.21 1.61
C LEU A 199 -2.91 -19.81 1.11
N PRO A 200 -2.74 -19.98 -0.22
CA PRO A 200 -1.50 -20.50 -0.79
C PRO A 200 -0.27 -19.68 -0.38
N ALA A 201 0.87 -20.34 -0.16
CA ALA A 201 2.14 -19.66 0.02
C ALA A 201 2.67 -19.15 -1.33
N TYR A 202 3.21 -17.95 -1.34
CA TYR A 202 3.91 -17.35 -2.47
C TYR A 202 5.37 -17.10 -2.13
N GLU A 203 6.20 -16.96 -3.15
CA GLU A 203 7.54 -16.40 -2.98
C GLU A 203 7.38 -14.93 -2.57
N ASN A 204 7.94 -14.56 -1.43
CA ASN A 204 7.86 -13.20 -0.90
C ASN A 204 8.84 -12.27 -1.63
N HIS A 205 8.67 -10.98 -1.40
CA HIS A 205 9.56 -9.92 -1.86
C HIS A 205 9.53 -9.71 -3.39
N ASN A 206 8.34 -9.79 -3.96
CA ASN A 206 8.04 -9.31 -5.29
C ASN A 206 6.78 -8.45 -5.19
N ALA A 207 6.88 -7.16 -5.45
CA ALA A 207 5.80 -6.20 -5.24
C ALA A 207 4.47 -6.61 -5.88
N LEU A 208 4.51 -7.20 -7.10
CA LEU A 208 3.27 -7.66 -7.74
C LEU A 208 2.66 -8.88 -7.04
N VAL A 209 3.50 -9.83 -6.62
CA VAL A 209 3.07 -11.04 -5.92
C VAL A 209 2.57 -10.69 -4.52
N ASP A 210 3.23 -9.78 -3.81
CA ASP A 210 2.84 -9.36 -2.47
C ASP A 210 1.57 -8.49 -2.50
N ALA A 211 1.37 -7.67 -3.55
CA ALA A 211 0.09 -7.00 -3.80
C ALA A 211 -1.04 -8.01 -4.06
N LEU A 212 -0.82 -9.06 -4.87
CA LEU A 212 -1.78 -10.15 -5.06
C LEU A 212 -2.09 -10.85 -3.73
N ALA A 213 -1.05 -11.18 -2.97
CA ALA A 213 -1.16 -11.83 -1.66
C ALA A 213 -1.99 -10.98 -0.67
N THR A 214 -1.82 -9.66 -0.73
CA THR A 214 -2.58 -8.69 0.09
C THR A 214 -4.05 -8.60 -0.35
N ALA A 215 -4.33 -8.62 -1.65
CA ALA A 215 -5.71 -8.66 -2.17
C ALA A 215 -6.46 -9.92 -1.72
N GLU A 216 -5.85 -11.10 -1.86
CA GLU A 216 -6.43 -12.36 -1.40
C GLU A 216 -6.64 -12.39 0.12
N LEU A 217 -5.69 -11.81 0.89
CA LEU A 217 -5.82 -11.73 2.33
C LEU A 217 -7.03 -10.87 2.73
N LEU A 218 -7.23 -9.70 2.10
CA LEU A 218 -8.40 -8.88 2.41
C LEU A 218 -9.70 -9.61 2.05
N GLN A 219 -9.79 -10.29 0.90
CA GLN A 219 -10.97 -11.09 0.54
C GLN A 219 -11.25 -12.17 1.59
N ALA A 220 -10.22 -12.86 2.08
CA ALA A 220 -10.36 -13.86 3.13
C ALA A 220 -10.80 -13.23 4.46
N GLN A 221 -10.26 -12.07 4.84
CA GLN A 221 -10.68 -11.32 6.04
C GLN A 221 -12.14 -10.87 5.94
N ILE A 222 -12.58 -10.35 4.79
CA ILE A 222 -13.97 -9.98 4.54
C ILE A 222 -14.89 -11.19 4.74
N ALA A 223 -14.56 -12.33 4.12
CA ALA A 223 -15.37 -13.53 4.19
C ALA A 223 -15.43 -14.13 5.60
N ASN A 224 -14.29 -14.19 6.32
CA ASN A 224 -14.22 -14.83 7.64
C ASN A 224 -14.74 -13.95 8.78
N HIS A 225 -14.62 -12.63 8.67
CA HIS A 225 -15.06 -11.69 9.71
C HIS A 225 -16.43 -11.07 9.43
N GLN A 226 -17.08 -11.46 8.33
CA GLN A 226 -18.37 -10.91 7.89
C GLN A 226 -18.36 -9.38 7.84
N LEU A 227 -17.26 -8.81 7.36
CA LEU A 227 -17.15 -7.37 7.19
C LEU A 227 -18.15 -6.92 6.13
N THR A 228 -18.94 -5.89 6.44
CA THR A 228 -19.98 -5.38 5.55
C THR A 228 -19.77 -3.91 5.16
N LYS A 229 -18.91 -3.20 5.94
CA LYS A 229 -18.57 -1.78 5.74
C LYS A 229 -17.10 -1.54 6.05
#